data_a9ef0693cb41b1c892a53259ab899c76
#
_entry.id   a9ef0693cb41b1c892a53259ab899c76
#
_cell.length_a   1.000
_cell.length_b   1.000
_cell.length_c   1.000
_cell.angle_alpha   90.00
_cell.angle_beta   90.00
_cell.angle_gamma   90.00
#
_symmetry.space_group_name_H-M   'P 1'
#
loop_
_entity.id
_entity.type
_entity.pdbx_description
1 polymer ?
#
loop_
_entity_poly.entity_id
_entity_poly.type
_entity_poly.pdbx_seq_one_letter_code
_entity_poly.pdbx_strand_id
1 'polypeptide(L)'
;MRRAYARGRARDEEIRAGLEPLAPGERPRVVTIAAIVAFVFAIANVVSALTGNDISTASGDPSIATAVTTALLLVAGFGMLARQYWAVLGFQTILGIQIVFFALYLIGVQTLWQALVTVVAIGLLGWLFWKLVRPMARMQMPKQRPREPGP
;
A
#
# COMPACT_ATOMS: atom_id res chain seq x y z
N MET A 1 24.99 -21.57 -16.22
CA MET A 1 23.69 -21.20 -15.59
C MET A 1 23.50 -21.68 -14.14
N ARG A 2 23.81 -22.93 -13.75
CA ARG A 2 23.64 -23.47 -12.38
C ARG A 2 24.35 -22.67 -11.27
N ARG A 3 25.58 -22.14 -11.53
CA ARG A 3 26.36 -21.36 -10.53
C ARG A 3 25.78 -19.95 -10.23
N ALA A 4 25.08 -19.33 -11.19
CA ALA A 4 24.40 -18.05 -10.97
C ALA A 4 23.17 -18.22 -10.10
N TYR A 5 22.40 -19.30 -10.33
CA TYR A 5 21.24 -19.68 -9.51
C TYR A 5 21.62 -20.06 -8.05
N ALA A 6 22.76 -20.73 -7.87
CA ALA A 6 23.24 -21.09 -6.54
C ALA A 6 23.65 -19.84 -5.73
N ARG A 7 24.32 -18.88 -6.36
CA ARG A 7 24.67 -17.59 -5.73
C ARG A 7 23.45 -16.73 -5.40
N GLY A 8 22.42 -16.72 -6.26
CA GLY A 8 21.16 -16.05 -5.97
C GLY A 8 20.47 -16.64 -4.73
N ARG A 9 20.36 -17.96 -4.65
CA ARG A 9 19.74 -18.64 -3.49
C ARG A 9 20.49 -18.39 -2.18
N ALA A 10 21.83 -18.47 -2.19
CA ALA A 10 22.63 -18.20 -1.00
C ALA A 10 22.43 -16.78 -0.48
N ARG A 11 22.33 -15.79 -1.40
CA ARG A 11 22.07 -14.39 -1.05
C ARG A 11 20.64 -14.18 -0.53
N ASP A 12 19.66 -14.88 -1.09
CA ASP A 12 18.26 -14.84 -0.62
C ASP A 12 18.12 -15.48 0.76
N GLU A 13 18.88 -16.56 1.04
CA GLU A 13 18.93 -17.21 2.36
C GLU A 13 19.60 -16.31 3.40
N GLU A 14 20.68 -15.63 3.04
CA GLU A 14 21.35 -14.65 3.91
C GLU A 14 20.45 -13.47 4.26
N ILE A 15 19.74 -12.92 3.27
CA ILE A 15 18.76 -11.85 3.47
C ILE A 15 17.61 -12.34 4.35
N ARG A 16 17.12 -13.57 4.14
CA ARG A 16 16.05 -14.17 4.97
C ARG A 16 16.51 -14.44 6.40
N ALA A 17 17.74 -14.86 6.59
CA ALA A 17 18.31 -15.10 7.92
C ALA A 17 18.45 -13.82 8.76
N GLY A 18 18.64 -12.66 8.08
CA GLY A 18 18.71 -11.35 8.71
C GLY A 18 17.34 -10.71 9.00
N LEU A 19 16.23 -11.31 8.54
CA LEU A 19 14.88 -10.82 8.80
C LEU A 19 14.29 -11.53 10.02
N GLU A 20 14.13 -10.82 11.14
CA GLU A 20 13.40 -11.34 12.29
C GLU A 20 11.92 -11.60 11.93
N PRO A 21 11.38 -12.81 12.17
CA PRO A 21 9.96 -13.08 12.00
C PRO A 21 9.14 -12.19 12.93
N LEU A 22 8.00 -11.70 12.42
CA LEU A 22 7.06 -10.91 13.23
C LEU A 22 6.54 -11.73 14.41
N ALA A 23 6.58 -11.18 15.62
CA ALA A 23 5.98 -11.80 16.79
C ALA A 23 4.48 -12.08 16.59
N PRO A 24 3.92 -13.13 17.21
CA PRO A 24 2.49 -13.41 17.14
C PRO A 24 1.70 -12.21 17.65
N GLY A 25 0.96 -11.54 16.75
CA GLY A 25 0.19 -10.35 17.10
C GLY A 25 0.85 -9.02 16.71
N GLU A 26 2.12 -8.98 16.38
CA GLU A 26 2.82 -7.77 15.97
C GLU A 26 2.30 -7.24 14.64
N ARG A 27 1.99 -5.93 14.61
CA ARG A 27 1.66 -5.20 13.36
C ARG A 27 2.81 -4.25 13.05
N PRO A 28 3.37 -4.31 11.84
CA PRO A 28 4.31 -3.29 11.40
C PRO A 28 3.64 -1.91 11.45
N ARG A 29 4.24 -0.93 12.10
CA ARG A 29 3.71 0.45 12.21
C ARG A 29 3.32 1.03 10.86
N VAL A 30 4.06 0.69 9.81
CA VAL A 30 3.80 1.15 8.44
C VAL A 30 2.46 0.63 7.90
N VAL A 31 2.06 -0.60 8.22
CA VAL A 31 0.76 -1.17 7.81
C VAL A 31 -0.38 -0.46 8.54
N THR A 32 -0.19 -0.09 9.81
CA THR A 32 -1.17 0.69 10.55
C THR A 32 -1.33 2.11 9.95
N ILE A 33 -0.20 2.76 9.61
CA ILE A 33 -0.22 4.07 8.93
C ILE A 33 -0.94 3.96 7.59
N ALA A 34 -0.66 2.92 6.81
CA ALA A 34 -1.32 2.67 5.53
C ALA A 34 -2.83 2.47 5.67
N ALA A 35 -3.28 1.75 6.71
CA ALA A 35 -4.69 1.59 7.01
C ALA A 35 -5.36 2.93 7.36
N ILE A 36 -4.70 3.77 8.17
CA ILE A 36 -5.19 5.13 8.49
C ILE A 36 -5.31 5.97 7.21
N VAL A 37 -4.29 5.94 6.35
CA VAL A 37 -4.31 6.66 5.07
C VAL A 37 -5.47 6.17 4.18
N ALA A 38 -5.72 4.86 4.13
CA ALA A 38 -6.85 4.30 3.38
C ALA A 38 -8.20 4.83 3.90
N PHE A 39 -8.39 4.91 5.22
CA PHE A 39 -9.60 5.46 5.83
C PHE A 39 -9.74 6.97 5.58
N VAL A 40 -8.64 7.73 5.68
CA VAL A 40 -8.64 9.17 5.36
C VAL A 40 -9.05 9.40 3.91
N PHE A 41 -8.52 8.62 2.97
CA PHE A 41 -8.92 8.71 1.57
C PHE A 41 -10.39 8.29 1.35
N ALA A 42 -10.87 7.26 2.04
CA ALA A 42 -12.27 6.87 1.97
C ALA A 42 -13.20 7.99 2.43
N ILE A 43 -12.87 8.62 3.57
CA ILE A 43 -13.63 9.75 4.11
C ILE A 43 -13.56 10.96 3.15
N ALA A 44 -12.36 11.30 2.67
CA ALA A 44 -12.18 12.42 1.74
C ALA A 44 -12.98 12.22 0.45
N ASN A 45 -13.03 10.98 -0.07
CA ASN A 45 -13.79 10.63 -1.26
C ASN A 45 -15.31 10.83 -1.05
N VAL A 46 -15.83 10.38 0.10
CA VAL A 46 -17.24 10.59 0.46
C VAL A 46 -17.56 12.07 0.64
N VAL A 47 -16.71 12.82 1.35
CA VAL A 47 -16.90 14.26 1.57
C VAL A 47 -16.88 15.00 0.23
N SER A 48 -15.95 14.68 -0.68
CA SER A 48 -15.90 15.27 -2.01
C SER A 48 -17.19 15.04 -2.79
N ALA A 49 -17.73 13.84 -2.77
CA ALA A 49 -18.98 13.51 -3.43
C ALA A 49 -20.18 14.28 -2.84
N LEU A 50 -20.24 14.41 -1.50
CA LEU A 50 -21.31 15.15 -0.83
C LEU A 50 -21.25 16.65 -1.04
N THR A 51 -20.07 17.21 -1.30
CA THR A 51 -19.87 18.65 -1.55
C THR A 51 -19.95 19.04 -3.03
N GLY A 52 -20.23 18.07 -3.92
CA GLY A 52 -20.30 18.28 -5.36
C GLY A 52 -18.94 18.51 -6.03
N ASN A 53 -17.85 18.31 -5.30
CA ASN A 53 -16.48 18.33 -5.82
C ASN A 53 -16.03 16.91 -6.20
N ASP A 54 -16.73 16.29 -7.13
CA ASP A 54 -16.38 14.96 -7.59
C ASP A 54 -14.97 14.93 -8.20
N ILE A 55 -14.04 14.33 -7.45
CA ILE A 55 -12.65 14.08 -7.89
C ILE A 55 -12.61 12.88 -8.85
N SER A 56 -13.72 12.20 -9.02
CA SER A 56 -13.79 10.99 -9.85
C SER A 56 -13.79 11.38 -11.33
N THR A 57 -12.64 11.15 -11.96
CA THR A 57 -12.44 11.30 -13.41
C THR A 57 -12.95 10.10 -14.22
N ALA A 58 -13.66 9.17 -13.59
CA ALA A 58 -14.19 7.99 -14.25
C ALA A 58 -15.38 8.37 -15.16
N SER A 59 -15.32 7.95 -16.42
CA SER A 59 -16.43 8.01 -17.35
C SER A 59 -17.53 7.06 -16.88
N GLY A 60 -18.51 7.56 -16.16
CA GLY A 60 -19.62 6.80 -15.58
C GLY A 60 -20.43 7.63 -14.63
N ASP A 61 -21.42 7.02 -13.96
CA ASP A 61 -22.15 7.69 -12.90
C ASP A 61 -21.19 7.97 -11.72
N PRO A 62 -20.93 9.27 -11.39
CA PRO A 62 -19.99 9.64 -10.34
C PRO A 62 -20.29 8.97 -9.01
N SER A 63 -21.57 8.74 -8.70
CA SER A 63 -22.00 8.09 -7.44
C SER A 63 -21.55 6.65 -7.35
N ILE A 64 -21.61 5.90 -8.44
CA ILE A 64 -21.15 4.50 -8.50
C ILE A 64 -19.63 4.43 -8.38
N ALA A 65 -18.88 5.28 -9.09
CA ALA A 65 -17.44 5.33 -9.03
C ALA A 65 -16.96 5.66 -7.60
N THR A 66 -17.57 6.64 -6.95
CA THR A 66 -17.30 7.02 -5.57
C THR A 66 -17.60 5.87 -4.60
N ALA A 67 -18.75 5.21 -4.75
CA ALA A 67 -19.13 4.09 -3.89
C ALA A 67 -18.15 2.92 -4.02
N VAL A 68 -17.77 2.54 -5.24
CA VAL A 68 -16.80 1.47 -5.49
C VAL A 68 -15.43 1.81 -4.92
N THR A 69 -14.92 3.01 -5.19
CA THR A 69 -13.61 3.45 -4.68
C THR A 69 -13.59 3.49 -3.16
N THR A 70 -14.64 4.03 -2.53
CA THR A 70 -14.78 4.06 -1.07
C THR A 70 -14.82 2.66 -0.49
N ALA A 71 -15.60 1.74 -1.08
CA ALA A 71 -15.68 0.35 -0.64
C ALA A 71 -14.32 -0.35 -0.74
N LEU A 72 -13.60 -0.17 -1.83
CA LEU A 72 -12.24 -0.74 -1.99
C LEU A 72 -11.26 -0.22 -0.94
N LEU A 73 -11.29 1.09 -0.65
CA LEU A 73 -10.44 1.71 0.38
C LEU A 73 -10.77 1.19 1.78
N LEU A 74 -12.07 1.05 2.11
CA LEU A 74 -12.51 0.49 3.39
C LEU A 74 -12.11 -0.98 3.53
N VAL A 75 -12.35 -1.80 2.50
CA VAL A 75 -11.96 -3.22 2.49
C VAL A 75 -10.44 -3.36 2.63
N ALA A 76 -9.66 -2.55 1.94
CA ALA A 76 -8.21 -2.54 2.08
C ALA A 76 -7.78 -2.10 3.49
N GLY A 77 -8.39 -1.04 4.04
CA GLY A 77 -8.12 -0.53 5.39
C GLY A 77 -8.39 -1.58 6.47
N PHE A 78 -9.57 -2.18 6.47
CA PHE A 78 -9.93 -3.25 7.41
C PHE A 78 -9.09 -4.51 7.19
N GLY A 79 -8.82 -4.90 5.96
CA GLY A 79 -7.96 -6.03 5.64
C GLY A 79 -6.52 -5.83 6.15
N MET A 80 -5.97 -4.61 6.06
CA MET A 80 -4.67 -4.28 6.65
C MET A 80 -4.70 -4.35 8.18
N LEU A 81 -5.78 -3.90 8.82
CA LEU A 81 -5.96 -4.05 10.27
C LEU A 81 -6.10 -5.52 10.67
N ALA A 82 -6.72 -6.35 9.85
CA ALA A 82 -6.79 -7.80 10.02
C ALA A 82 -5.51 -8.54 9.61
N ARG A 83 -4.44 -7.82 9.26
CA ARG A 83 -3.14 -8.38 8.84
C ARG A 83 -3.21 -9.28 7.61
N GLN A 84 -4.16 -9.02 6.73
CA GLN A 84 -4.30 -9.75 5.48
C GLN A 84 -3.27 -9.25 4.46
N TYR A 85 -2.42 -10.15 3.98
CA TYR A 85 -1.39 -9.85 2.99
C TYR A 85 -1.99 -9.26 1.70
N TRP A 86 -3.11 -9.83 1.22
CA TRP A 86 -3.78 -9.36 0.01
C TRP A 86 -4.26 -7.91 0.10
N ALA A 87 -4.65 -7.46 1.32
CA ALA A 87 -5.10 -6.09 1.53
C ALA A 87 -3.94 -5.08 1.41
N VAL A 88 -2.75 -5.44 1.91
CA VAL A 88 -1.55 -4.62 1.76
C VAL A 88 -1.15 -4.53 0.29
N LEU A 89 -1.18 -5.65 -0.43
CA LEU A 89 -0.89 -5.72 -1.87
C LEU A 89 -1.91 -4.90 -2.69
N GLY A 90 -3.20 -5.07 -2.41
CA GLY A 90 -4.28 -4.33 -3.06
C GLY A 90 -4.15 -2.83 -2.83
N PHE A 91 -3.90 -2.41 -1.59
CA PHE A 91 -3.70 -1.00 -1.27
C PHE A 91 -2.44 -0.42 -1.95
N GLN A 92 -1.36 -1.19 -2.02
CA GLN A 92 -0.16 -0.77 -2.73
C GLN A 92 -0.41 -0.58 -4.23
N THR A 93 -1.25 -1.42 -4.84
CA THR A 93 -1.68 -1.25 -6.23
C THR A 93 -2.48 0.04 -6.40
N ILE A 94 -3.43 0.32 -5.49
CA ILE A 94 -4.20 1.58 -5.49
C ILE A 94 -3.27 2.79 -5.37
N LEU A 95 -2.28 2.76 -4.45
CA LEU A 95 -1.29 3.81 -4.30
C LEU A 95 -0.48 4.04 -5.58
N GLY A 96 -0.03 2.96 -6.24
CA GLY A 96 0.70 3.05 -7.50
C GLY A 96 -0.12 3.73 -8.59
N ILE A 97 -1.37 3.32 -8.76
CA ILE A 97 -2.32 3.94 -9.69
C ILE A 97 -2.53 5.41 -9.35
N GLN A 98 -2.72 5.74 -8.08
CA GLN A 98 -2.94 7.12 -7.62
C GLN A 98 -1.73 8.02 -7.90
N ILE A 99 -0.50 7.50 -7.72
CA ILE A 99 0.73 8.24 -8.06
C ILE A 99 0.76 8.55 -9.56
N VAL A 100 0.40 7.60 -10.42
CA VAL A 100 0.32 7.80 -11.87
C VAL A 100 -0.72 8.87 -12.21
N PHE A 101 -1.91 8.82 -11.61
CA PHE A 101 -2.94 9.84 -11.82
C PHE A 101 -2.48 11.24 -11.39
N PHE A 102 -1.83 11.37 -10.25
CA PHE A 102 -1.28 12.66 -9.80
C PHE A 102 -0.15 13.15 -10.71
N ALA A 103 0.68 12.26 -11.24
CA ALA A 103 1.70 12.62 -12.21
C ALA A 103 1.10 13.13 -13.52
N LEU A 104 0.03 12.49 -14.00
CA LEU A 104 -0.71 12.96 -15.18
C LEU A 104 -1.43 14.29 -14.90
N TYR A 105 -2.04 14.44 -13.73
CA TYR A 105 -2.68 15.69 -13.31
C TYR A 105 -1.70 16.85 -13.29
N LEU A 106 -0.44 16.62 -12.92
CA LEU A 106 0.62 17.62 -12.86
C LEU A 106 0.88 18.29 -14.23
N ILE A 107 0.62 17.57 -15.35
CA ILE A 107 0.79 18.12 -16.71
C ILE A 107 -0.23 19.24 -17.01
N GLY A 108 -1.43 19.16 -16.43
CA GLY A 108 -2.53 20.12 -16.65
C GLY A 108 -2.66 21.20 -15.59
N VAL A 109 -1.77 21.23 -14.58
CA VAL A 109 -1.84 22.18 -13.48
C VAL A 109 -1.52 23.60 -13.95
N GLN A 110 -2.40 24.55 -13.61
CA GLN A 110 -2.27 25.96 -14.02
C GLN A 110 -1.75 26.89 -12.91
N THR A 111 -1.72 26.43 -11.65
CA THR A 111 -1.28 27.23 -10.51
C THR A 111 -0.11 26.59 -9.77
N LEU A 112 0.87 27.42 -9.36
CA LEU A 112 2.03 26.96 -8.59
C LEU A 112 1.62 26.25 -7.28
N TRP A 113 0.54 26.70 -6.64
CA TRP A 113 0.05 26.07 -5.41
C TRP A 113 -0.44 24.63 -5.65
N GLN A 114 -1.22 24.42 -6.70
CA GLN A 114 -1.68 23.07 -7.07
C GLN A 114 -0.50 22.16 -7.44
N ALA A 115 0.48 22.68 -8.19
CA ALA A 115 1.70 21.94 -8.51
C ALA A 115 2.46 21.52 -7.24
N LEU A 116 2.65 22.44 -6.30
CA LEU A 116 3.35 22.16 -5.04
C LEU A 116 2.63 21.07 -4.24
N VAL A 117 1.32 21.21 -4.04
CA VAL A 117 0.51 20.22 -3.30
C VAL A 117 0.57 18.85 -3.97
N THR A 118 0.47 18.80 -5.30
CA THR A 118 0.52 17.54 -6.05
C THR A 118 1.90 16.86 -5.93
N VAL A 119 2.99 17.62 -6.03
CA VAL A 119 4.34 17.09 -5.88
C VAL A 119 4.56 16.54 -4.46
N VAL A 120 4.11 17.27 -3.44
CA VAL A 120 4.18 16.79 -2.05
C VAL A 120 3.35 15.52 -1.86
N ALA A 121 2.14 15.46 -2.44
CA ALA A 121 1.30 14.27 -2.39
C ALA A 121 1.98 13.07 -3.06
N ILE A 122 2.54 13.23 -4.26
CA ILE A 122 3.31 12.18 -4.95
C ILE A 122 4.47 11.69 -4.08
N GLY A 123 5.22 12.62 -3.46
CA GLY A 123 6.34 12.28 -2.58
C GLY A 123 5.91 11.46 -1.36
N LEU A 124 4.82 11.85 -0.69
CA LEU A 124 4.28 11.15 0.47
C LEU A 124 3.74 9.75 0.09
N LEU A 125 2.99 9.64 -1.01
CA LEU A 125 2.45 8.38 -1.49
C LEU A 125 3.57 7.44 -1.95
N GLY A 126 4.58 7.96 -2.65
CA GLY A 126 5.76 7.22 -3.07
C GLY A 126 6.58 6.72 -1.88
N TRP A 127 6.76 7.56 -0.86
CA TRP A 127 7.41 7.16 0.39
C TRP A 127 6.63 6.03 1.09
N LEU A 128 5.30 6.16 1.19
CA LEU A 128 4.45 5.13 1.80
C LEU A 128 4.49 3.83 0.99
N PHE A 129 4.41 3.92 -0.34
CA PHE A 129 4.53 2.80 -1.25
C PHE A 129 5.85 2.03 -1.02
N TRP A 130 6.97 2.75 -0.96
CA TRP A 130 8.29 2.16 -0.72
C TRP A 130 8.40 1.50 0.65
N LYS A 131 7.84 2.15 1.67
CA LYS A 131 7.85 1.63 3.05
C LYS A 131 6.99 0.37 3.21
N LEU A 132 5.95 0.18 2.39
CA LEU A 132 5.09 -1.01 2.41
C LEU A 132 5.75 -2.25 1.78
N VAL A 133 6.77 -2.09 0.95
CA VAL A 133 7.48 -3.22 0.33
C VAL A 133 8.15 -4.12 1.38
N ARG A 134 8.78 -3.53 2.39
CA ARG A 134 9.52 -4.29 3.43
C ARG A 134 8.63 -5.17 4.32
N PRO A 135 7.51 -4.71 4.86
CA PRO A 135 6.60 -5.54 5.65
C PRO A 135 6.03 -6.74 4.89
N MET A 136 5.80 -6.60 3.57
CA MET A 136 5.30 -7.70 2.75
C MET A 136 6.23 -8.92 2.77
N ALA A 137 7.54 -8.72 2.66
CA ALA A 137 8.53 -9.80 2.71
C ALA A 137 8.47 -10.54 4.06
N ARG A 138 8.23 -9.81 5.16
CA ARG A 138 8.12 -10.39 6.52
C ARG A 138 6.81 -11.16 6.74
N MET A 139 5.71 -10.73 6.11
CA MET A 139 4.41 -11.41 6.23
C MET A 139 4.36 -12.74 5.46
N GLN A 140 5.21 -12.93 4.46
CA GLN A 140 5.29 -14.15 3.65
C GLN A 140 6.18 -15.24 4.25
N MET A 141 6.89 -14.97 5.36
CA MET A 141 7.72 -15.98 5.97
C MET A 141 6.85 -17.08 6.61
N PRO A 142 7.12 -18.38 6.31
CA PRO A 142 6.49 -19.47 7.02
C PRO A 142 6.83 -19.33 8.49
N LYS A 143 5.83 -19.53 9.37
CA LYS A 143 6.07 -19.64 10.81
C LYS A 143 7.13 -20.73 11.03
N GLN A 144 8.32 -20.37 11.48
CA GLN A 144 9.30 -21.36 11.87
C GLN A 144 8.66 -22.20 12.98
N ARG A 145 8.43 -23.47 12.71
CA ARG A 145 8.11 -24.43 13.78
C ARG A 145 9.27 -24.38 14.76
N PRO A 146 9.01 -24.27 16.08
CA PRO A 146 10.07 -24.46 17.06
C PRO A 146 10.82 -25.75 16.69
N ARG A 147 12.15 -25.69 16.56
CA ARG A 147 12.93 -26.90 16.44
C ARG A 147 12.64 -27.70 17.71
N GLU A 148 11.93 -28.80 17.57
CA GLU A 148 11.87 -29.78 18.66
C GLU A 148 13.31 -30.18 18.99
N PRO A 149 13.72 -30.09 20.27
CA PRO A 149 15.02 -30.63 20.68
C PRO A 149 15.01 -32.12 20.29
N GLY A 150 15.89 -32.46 19.34
CA GLY A 150 16.07 -33.87 18.97
C GLY A 150 16.41 -34.71 20.21
N PRO A 151 16.09 -36.01 20.18
CA PRO A 151 16.33 -36.93 21.27
C PRO A 151 17.78 -37.06 21.62
#